data_50bf0102388d0c48350b53bb47f797e2
#
_entry.id   50bf0102388d0c48350b53bb47f797e2
#
_cell.length_a   1.000
_cell.length_b   1.000
_cell.length_c   1.000
_cell.angle_alpha   90.00
_cell.angle_beta   90.00
_cell.angle_gamma   90.00
#
_symmetry.space_group_name_H-M   'P 1'
#
loop_
_entity.id
_entity.type
_entity.pdbx_description
1 polymer ?
#
loop_
_entity_poly.entity_id
_entity_poly.type
_entity_poly.pdbx_seq_one_letter_code
_entity_poly.pdbx_strand_id
1 'polypeptide(L)'
;VGFDWVSDDNFVFRARQKVRDQVEGFNRGVYEYRIALVDVGEKDIEVIEERDPSVVSVLPEKPGKILISFSEGGNRDVGQRLEKAFRPRAYWEYDLKRETKKLLIRGKISLANIDFDGAGKPYLARGFDIQSGEFIWYYREAEGDEQDWIEFQRQDEDSFDSFLVWGRDPDVDGNFIVEASNGSDTTGLWSFNPKTQKYSELLYQRRDNDICNVRYHSNAWQHYRKITGVVHCGAELKIEFFDEAEGALYNQLRGIIPNAYVGSITSRSKDGNSMTIRNRGPRDPGTHYLLHKGKLQIVGSERPYFDASQLADVRFITYPARDKTPIPGYLTVPNGKPPFPLIVLPHGGPFVREVVIFDEWAQLLANHGYMVLQPQYRGSRGYGQAFYQAAFINGGQGGYQMQDDKDDGVIHLVEEGLAEADNVAMFGWSYGGYAALVAASRSPNAYQCVIAGAAVSDPQMQVDYYRYRLRGSSRLEQLAMWDDSISPLEEVDKVNVPILLIHGDVDQRVPVEHAEKYLAKLESAEKQHTYIELEGADHFSNTLFYDHKMLLYTSMLNYLGNECGLKNGLKPITPSSSLEAKVAQRP
;
A
#
# COMPACT_ATOMS: atom_id res chain seq x y z
N VAL A 1 10.62 -3.54 -11.37
CA VAL A 1 11.47 -2.65 -12.19
C VAL A 1 10.55 -1.87 -13.11
N GLY A 2 10.54 -0.53 -13.01
CA GLY A 2 9.87 0.36 -13.94
C GLY A 2 10.87 0.85 -14.98
N PHE A 3 10.40 1.15 -16.18
CA PHE A 3 11.22 1.81 -17.21
C PHE A 3 10.42 2.94 -17.85
N ASP A 4 11.13 3.96 -18.33
CA ASP A 4 10.56 5.12 -19.00
C ASP A 4 11.31 5.37 -20.30
N TRP A 5 10.58 5.53 -21.41
CA TRP A 5 11.14 5.96 -22.67
C TRP A 5 11.56 7.43 -22.59
N VAL A 6 12.72 7.74 -23.13
CA VAL A 6 13.29 9.10 -23.19
C VAL A 6 13.28 9.63 -24.61
N SER A 7 13.41 8.74 -25.59
CA SER A 7 13.34 9.01 -27.03
C SER A 7 12.80 7.78 -27.74
N ASP A 8 12.79 7.81 -29.07
CA ASP A 8 12.41 6.65 -29.89
C ASP A 8 13.41 5.48 -29.75
N ASP A 9 14.67 5.76 -29.40
CA ASP A 9 15.75 4.77 -29.33
C ASP A 9 16.27 4.53 -27.91
N ASN A 10 15.94 5.39 -26.94
CA ASN A 10 16.48 5.31 -25.59
C ASN A 10 15.40 5.16 -24.52
N PHE A 11 15.66 4.30 -23.57
CA PHE A 11 14.86 4.20 -22.35
C PHE A 11 15.74 4.12 -21.10
N VAL A 12 15.17 4.47 -19.98
CA VAL A 12 15.81 4.39 -18.66
C VAL A 12 15.07 3.42 -17.78
N PHE A 13 15.78 2.71 -16.93
CA PHE A 13 15.18 1.91 -15.89
C PHE A 13 15.98 1.99 -14.58
N ARG A 14 15.29 1.82 -13.46
CA ARG A 14 15.93 1.71 -12.15
C ARG A 14 16.13 0.24 -11.83
N ALA A 15 17.37 -0.17 -11.69
CA ALA A 15 17.77 -1.49 -11.23
C ALA A 15 18.18 -1.46 -9.75
N ARG A 16 18.07 -2.60 -9.10
CA ARG A 16 18.64 -2.82 -7.76
C ARG A 16 19.62 -3.98 -7.81
N GLN A 17 20.74 -3.83 -7.13
CA GLN A 17 21.73 -4.88 -6.96
C GLN A 17 21.89 -5.17 -5.47
N LYS A 18 21.86 -6.45 -5.09
CA LYS A 18 22.22 -6.87 -3.74
C LYS A 18 23.74 -6.78 -3.60
N VAL A 19 24.22 -5.91 -2.73
CA VAL A 19 25.67 -5.65 -2.53
C VAL A 19 26.19 -6.31 -1.26
N ARG A 20 25.32 -6.70 -0.37
CA ARG A 20 25.65 -7.44 0.85
C ARG A 20 24.48 -8.35 1.20
N ASP A 21 24.79 -9.56 1.63
CA ASP A 21 23.80 -10.48 2.17
C ASP A 21 23.19 -9.95 3.48
N GLN A 22 22.38 -10.74 4.10
CA GLN A 22 21.73 -10.41 5.35
C GLN A 22 22.72 -9.79 6.33
N VAL A 23 22.32 -8.69 6.94
CA VAL A 23 23.01 -8.04 8.06
C VAL A 23 22.17 -8.30 9.29
N GLU A 24 22.79 -8.57 10.42
CA GLU A 24 22.10 -8.73 11.70
C GLU A 24 21.07 -7.61 11.90
N GLY A 25 19.83 -7.98 12.21
CA GLY A 25 18.69 -7.08 12.30
C GLY A 25 18.07 -6.63 10.96
N PHE A 26 18.50 -7.20 9.81
CA PHE A 26 17.95 -6.92 8.48
C PHE A 26 17.90 -8.19 7.64
N ASN A 27 16.73 -8.68 7.30
CA ASN A 27 16.59 -9.93 6.56
C ASN A 27 16.83 -9.83 5.05
N ARG A 28 16.84 -8.63 4.46
CA ARG A 28 16.90 -8.46 3.00
C ARG A 28 18.29 -8.25 2.43
N GLY A 29 19.28 -8.14 3.27
CA GLY A 29 20.58 -7.65 2.86
C GLY A 29 20.56 -6.16 2.48
N VAL A 30 21.68 -5.67 1.97
CA VAL A 30 21.80 -4.28 1.50
C VAL A 30 21.69 -4.25 -0.01
N TYR A 31 20.78 -3.42 -0.50
CA TYR A 31 20.60 -3.19 -1.93
C TYR A 31 21.06 -1.79 -2.29
N GLU A 32 21.78 -1.70 -3.39
CA GLU A 32 22.05 -0.44 -4.07
C GLU A 32 21.18 -0.30 -5.30
N TYR A 33 20.77 0.91 -5.55
CA TYR A 33 19.99 1.26 -6.73
C TYR A 33 20.86 1.96 -7.75
N ARG A 34 20.61 1.67 -9.01
CA ARG A 34 21.28 2.29 -10.17
C ARG A 34 20.20 2.67 -11.19
N ILE A 35 20.47 3.72 -11.95
CA ILE A 35 19.73 4.02 -13.16
C ILE A 35 20.55 3.48 -14.32
N ALA A 36 19.93 2.67 -15.17
CA ALA A 36 20.52 2.22 -16.41
C ALA A 36 19.84 2.95 -17.57
N LEU A 37 20.65 3.47 -18.46
CA LEU A 37 20.26 4.04 -19.75
C LEU A 37 20.52 2.97 -20.81
N VAL A 38 19.56 2.74 -21.68
CA VAL A 38 19.67 1.75 -22.75
C VAL A 38 19.44 2.42 -24.08
N ASP A 39 20.39 2.30 -24.96
CA ASP A 39 20.23 2.56 -26.39
C ASP A 39 19.84 1.27 -27.10
N VAL A 40 18.63 1.25 -27.66
CA VAL A 40 18.09 0.05 -28.32
C VAL A 40 18.79 -0.24 -29.64
N GLY A 41 19.22 0.81 -30.37
CA GLY A 41 19.88 0.70 -31.65
C GLY A 41 21.31 0.17 -31.53
N GLU A 42 22.06 0.71 -30.61
CA GLU A 42 23.46 0.34 -30.36
C GLU A 42 23.60 -0.86 -29.42
N LYS A 43 22.52 -1.23 -28.72
CA LYS A 43 22.49 -2.28 -27.68
C LYS A 43 23.47 -2.01 -26.56
N ASP A 44 23.70 -0.74 -26.28
CA ASP A 44 24.59 -0.30 -25.21
C ASP A 44 23.79 0.01 -23.93
N ILE A 45 24.42 -0.21 -22.79
CA ILE A 45 23.87 0.05 -21.46
C ILE A 45 24.86 0.89 -20.67
N GLU A 46 24.49 2.14 -20.44
CA GLU A 46 25.21 3.02 -19.53
C GLU A 46 24.57 2.96 -18.14
N VAL A 47 25.39 2.96 -17.09
CA VAL A 47 24.92 2.93 -15.70
C VAL A 47 25.31 4.23 -15.00
N ILE A 48 24.31 4.94 -14.46
CA ILE A 48 24.53 6.09 -13.60
C ILE A 48 24.83 5.59 -12.18
N GLU A 49 26.08 5.73 -11.76
CA GLU A 49 26.63 5.23 -10.49
C GLU A 49 26.41 6.16 -9.29
N GLU A 50 25.38 6.97 -9.31
CA GLU A 50 25.05 7.83 -8.18
C GLU A 50 24.40 7.05 -7.03
N ARG A 51 24.43 7.59 -5.83
CA ARG A 51 23.87 6.94 -4.66
C ARG A 51 22.35 7.09 -4.62
N ASP A 52 21.65 5.96 -4.61
CA ASP A 52 20.18 5.88 -4.55
C ASP A 52 19.49 6.81 -5.55
N PRO A 53 19.83 6.71 -6.86
CA PRO A 53 19.32 7.60 -7.86
C PRO A 53 17.86 7.30 -8.18
N SER A 54 17.14 8.34 -8.59
CA SER A 54 15.76 8.21 -9.08
C SER A 54 15.57 9.07 -10.33
N VAL A 55 14.87 8.54 -11.31
CA VAL A 55 14.36 9.34 -12.43
C VAL A 55 13.17 10.15 -11.90
N VAL A 56 13.24 11.46 -12.03
CA VAL A 56 12.17 12.39 -11.62
C VAL A 56 11.26 12.70 -12.80
N SER A 57 11.86 12.91 -13.97
CA SER A 57 11.13 13.19 -15.21
C SER A 57 12.00 12.85 -16.43
N VAL A 58 11.35 12.43 -17.51
CA VAL A 58 12.00 12.26 -18.83
C VAL A 58 12.04 13.56 -19.63
N LEU A 59 11.64 14.67 -19.04
CA LEU A 59 11.66 16.02 -19.62
C LEU A 59 11.09 16.07 -21.04
N PRO A 60 9.80 15.86 -21.23
CA PRO A 60 9.19 15.75 -22.56
C PRO A 60 9.37 17.01 -23.43
N GLU A 61 9.64 18.16 -22.83
CA GLU A 61 9.93 19.42 -23.52
C GLU A 61 11.43 19.64 -23.82
N LYS A 62 12.29 18.70 -23.36
CA LYS A 62 13.74 18.72 -23.61
C LYS A 62 14.22 17.37 -24.09
N PRO A 63 13.94 16.96 -25.34
CA PRO A 63 14.33 15.66 -25.88
C PRO A 63 15.82 15.36 -25.67
N GLY A 64 16.15 14.13 -25.30
CA GLY A 64 17.52 13.69 -25.03
C GLY A 64 18.06 14.09 -23.65
N LYS A 65 17.22 14.61 -22.77
CA LYS A 65 17.57 14.91 -21.38
C LYS A 65 16.60 14.27 -20.41
N ILE A 66 17.10 13.98 -19.21
CA ILE A 66 16.28 13.50 -18.10
C ILE A 66 16.58 14.31 -16.84
N LEU A 67 15.61 14.35 -15.94
CA LEU A 67 15.79 14.89 -14.61
C LEU A 67 15.98 13.74 -13.65
N ILE A 68 17.12 13.70 -13.00
CA ILE A 68 17.46 12.72 -11.98
C ILE A 68 17.62 13.38 -10.62
N SER A 69 17.39 12.64 -9.57
CA SER A 69 17.70 13.08 -8.22
C SER A 69 18.43 11.98 -7.45
N PHE A 70 19.33 12.38 -6.57
CA PHE A 70 20.04 11.50 -5.67
C PHE A 70 20.45 12.22 -4.39
N SER A 71 20.74 11.46 -3.32
CA SER A 71 21.20 12.02 -2.06
C SER A 71 22.70 12.29 -2.13
N GLU A 72 23.10 13.54 -1.89
CA GLU A 72 24.51 13.92 -1.77
C GLU A 72 25.02 13.60 -0.35
N GLY A 73 26.27 13.16 -0.22
CA GLY A 73 26.95 12.94 1.06
C GLY A 73 27.68 11.60 1.16
N GLY A 74 28.69 11.55 2.04
CA GLY A 74 29.58 10.41 2.19
C GLY A 74 28.95 9.17 2.83
N ASN A 75 29.65 8.05 2.65
CA ASN A 75 29.24 6.68 3.03
C ASN A 75 29.24 6.41 4.55
N ARG A 76 29.07 7.41 5.40
CA ARG A 76 29.39 7.25 6.83
C ARG A 76 28.28 6.68 7.71
N ASP A 77 27.11 6.31 7.22
CA ASP A 77 26.10 5.92 8.19
C ASP A 77 25.24 4.71 7.80
N VAL A 78 25.62 3.63 8.38
CA VAL A 78 24.80 2.42 8.55
C VAL A 78 23.82 2.59 9.74
N GLY A 79 23.79 3.74 10.38
CA GLY A 79 23.28 3.82 11.74
C GLY A 79 21.87 4.34 11.97
N GLN A 80 21.26 5.15 11.11
CA GLN A 80 19.97 5.74 11.50
C GLN A 80 18.97 5.86 10.33
N ARG A 81 17.88 5.10 10.42
CA ARG A 81 16.73 5.19 9.51
C ARG A 81 16.09 6.59 9.47
N LEU A 82 16.15 7.33 10.57
CA LEU A 82 15.62 8.69 10.71
C LEU A 82 16.32 9.68 9.78
N GLU A 83 17.63 9.57 9.63
CA GLU A 83 18.38 10.45 8.72
C GLU A 83 18.03 10.20 7.25
N LYS A 84 17.70 8.97 6.87
CA LYS A 84 17.33 8.65 5.48
C LYS A 84 16.00 9.29 5.06
N ALA A 85 15.04 9.40 5.96
CA ALA A 85 13.72 9.98 5.68
C ALA A 85 13.81 11.50 5.40
N PHE A 86 14.80 12.16 5.97
CA PHE A 86 14.98 13.62 5.87
C PHE A 86 16.21 14.04 5.07
N ARG A 87 16.92 13.12 4.41
CA ARG A 87 18.06 13.51 3.55
C ARG A 87 17.57 14.28 2.35
N PRO A 88 17.97 15.55 2.22
CA PRO A 88 17.63 16.33 1.04
C PRO A 88 18.27 15.70 -0.20
N ARG A 89 17.53 15.73 -1.27
CA ARG A 89 18.00 15.27 -2.58
C ARG A 89 18.49 16.44 -3.39
N ALA A 90 19.53 16.22 -4.19
CA ALA A 90 19.92 17.14 -5.25
C ALA A 90 19.28 16.71 -6.56
N TYR A 91 18.85 17.67 -7.36
CA TYR A 91 18.16 17.46 -8.63
C TYR A 91 19.05 17.94 -9.77
N TRP A 92 19.24 17.07 -10.77
CA TRP A 92 20.18 17.24 -11.85
C TRP A 92 19.52 17.01 -13.18
N GLU A 93 19.74 17.90 -14.15
CA GLU A 93 19.47 17.64 -15.56
C GLU A 93 20.65 16.82 -16.12
N TYR A 94 20.36 15.65 -16.66
CA TYR A 94 21.32 14.75 -17.29
C TYR A 94 21.11 14.76 -18.80
N ASP A 95 22.19 15.05 -19.57
CA ASP A 95 22.21 15.05 -21.02
C ASP A 95 22.68 13.67 -21.49
N LEU A 96 21.79 12.91 -22.11
CA LEU A 96 22.04 11.51 -22.52
C LEU A 96 23.13 11.39 -23.58
N LYS A 97 23.22 12.37 -24.49
CA LYS A 97 24.20 12.34 -25.57
C LYS A 97 25.60 12.76 -25.12
N ARG A 98 25.69 13.69 -24.17
CA ARG A 98 26.96 14.22 -23.68
C ARG A 98 27.45 13.53 -22.42
N GLU A 99 26.61 12.70 -21.81
CA GLU A 99 26.87 12.02 -20.53
C GLU A 99 27.26 13.00 -19.41
N THR A 100 26.63 14.18 -19.43
CA THR A 100 26.94 15.26 -18.48
C THR A 100 25.73 15.62 -17.65
N LYS A 101 25.98 16.00 -16.41
CA LYS A 101 24.94 16.45 -15.48
C LYS A 101 25.11 17.91 -15.10
N LYS A 102 24.01 18.64 -15.07
CA LYS A 102 23.93 20.03 -14.58
C LYS A 102 23.05 20.06 -13.34
N LEU A 103 23.60 20.56 -12.24
CA LEU A 103 22.82 20.80 -11.02
C LEU A 103 21.74 21.85 -11.29
N LEU A 104 20.48 21.51 -10.96
CA LEU A 104 19.38 22.47 -11.00
C LEU A 104 19.10 23.04 -9.62
N ILE A 105 18.96 22.17 -8.60
CA ILE A 105 18.66 22.63 -7.25
C ILE A 105 19.06 21.56 -6.23
N ARG A 106 19.51 22.02 -5.05
CA ARG A 106 19.67 21.19 -3.86
C ARG A 106 18.49 21.39 -2.92
N GLY A 107 17.84 20.31 -2.55
CA GLY A 107 16.84 20.32 -1.50
C GLY A 107 17.47 20.57 -0.12
N LYS A 108 16.63 20.88 0.84
CA LYS A 108 16.93 20.94 2.28
C LYS A 108 15.70 20.40 3.03
N ILE A 109 15.78 20.14 4.31
CA ILE A 109 14.66 19.53 5.07
C ILE A 109 13.38 20.36 4.90
N SER A 110 13.48 21.67 5.03
CA SER A 110 12.35 22.58 4.81
C SER A 110 11.93 22.72 3.33
N LEU A 111 12.62 22.09 2.39
CA LEU A 111 12.37 22.12 0.95
C LEU A 111 12.78 20.77 0.34
N ALA A 112 12.20 19.68 0.83
CA ALA A 112 12.69 18.31 0.57
C ALA A 112 12.19 17.72 -0.74
N ASN A 113 10.91 17.91 -1.05
CA ASN A 113 10.26 17.34 -2.23
C ASN A 113 9.95 18.48 -3.20
N ILE A 114 10.54 18.43 -4.38
CA ILE A 114 10.41 19.49 -5.39
C ILE A 114 9.77 18.91 -6.65
N ASP A 115 8.73 19.57 -7.14
CA ASP A 115 8.06 19.26 -8.39
C ASP A 115 8.54 20.18 -9.52
N PHE A 116 8.60 19.61 -10.72
CA PHE A 116 9.13 20.26 -11.92
C PHE A 116 8.12 20.19 -13.06
N ASP A 117 8.15 21.19 -13.92
CA ASP A 117 7.41 21.18 -15.18
C ASP A 117 8.08 20.31 -16.26
N GLY A 118 7.47 20.23 -17.44
CA GLY A 118 7.98 19.42 -18.56
C GLY A 118 9.33 19.87 -19.09
N ALA A 119 9.72 21.12 -18.82
CA ALA A 119 11.04 21.70 -19.14
C ALA A 119 12.06 21.55 -18.00
N GLY A 120 11.67 20.94 -16.87
CA GLY A 120 12.54 20.77 -15.70
C GLY A 120 12.72 22.04 -14.87
N LYS A 121 11.80 23.00 -14.96
CA LYS A 121 11.78 24.19 -14.10
C LYS A 121 11.05 23.84 -12.80
N PRO A 122 11.67 24.03 -11.61
CA PRO A 122 11.02 23.76 -10.33
C PRO A 122 9.93 24.81 -10.05
N TYR A 123 8.74 24.38 -9.65
CA TYR A 123 7.59 25.28 -9.43
C TYR A 123 6.85 25.08 -8.12
N LEU A 124 6.94 23.91 -7.52
CA LEU A 124 6.28 23.55 -6.26
C LEU A 124 7.28 22.82 -5.37
N ALA A 125 7.23 23.05 -4.08
CA ALA A 125 8.03 22.29 -3.13
C ALA A 125 7.26 22.04 -1.84
N ARG A 126 7.56 20.92 -1.19
CA ARG A 126 7.09 20.57 0.15
C ARG A 126 8.29 20.26 1.03
N GLY A 127 8.26 20.76 2.25
CA GLY A 127 9.26 20.47 3.26
C GLY A 127 8.65 20.26 4.63
N PHE A 128 9.52 20.18 5.63
CA PHE A 128 9.14 20.02 7.03
C PHE A 128 9.98 20.97 7.90
N ASP A 129 9.34 21.69 8.80
CA ASP A 129 9.97 22.50 9.81
C ASP A 129 10.11 21.69 11.10
N ILE A 130 11.36 21.34 11.42
CA ILE A 130 11.67 20.51 12.61
C ILE A 130 11.35 21.27 13.91
N GLN A 131 11.41 22.62 13.89
CA GLN A 131 11.22 23.44 15.09
C GLN A 131 9.74 23.56 15.46
N SER A 132 8.89 23.79 14.46
CA SER A 132 7.44 23.92 14.68
C SER A 132 6.69 22.58 14.57
N GLY A 133 7.27 21.54 13.97
CA GLY A 133 6.58 20.28 13.69
C GLY A 133 5.59 20.36 12.53
N GLU A 134 5.80 21.30 11.60
CA GLU A 134 4.85 21.56 10.52
C GLU A 134 5.38 21.15 9.16
N PHE A 135 4.51 20.62 8.32
CA PHE A 135 4.72 20.56 6.88
C PHE A 135 4.53 21.93 6.28
N ILE A 136 5.36 22.28 5.28
CA ILE A 136 5.34 23.58 4.62
C ILE A 136 5.29 23.37 3.12
N TRP A 137 4.47 24.15 2.43
CA TRP A 137 4.39 24.18 0.97
C TRP A 137 4.85 25.52 0.44
N TYR A 138 5.62 25.45 -0.65
CA TYR A 138 6.20 26.61 -1.34
C TYR A 138 5.88 26.53 -2.83
N TYR A 139 5.71 27.68 -3.45
CA TYR A 139 5.63 27.77 -4.90
C TYR A 139 6.64 28.80 -5.45
N ARG A 140 6.86 28.73 -6.74
CA ARG A 140 7.56 29.76 -7.53
C ARG A 140 6.64 30.28 -8.63
N GLU A 141 6.71 31.59 -8.90
CA GLU A 141 5.98 32.19 -10.00
C GLU A 141 6.56 31.74 -11.36
N ALA A 142 5.72 31.76 -12.41
CA ALA A 142 6.13 31.28 -13.74
C ALA A 142 7.19 32.18 -14.40
N GLU A 143 7.16 33.47 -14.13
CA GLU A 143 8.02 34.49 -14.75
C GLU A 143 9.05 35.05 -13.75
N GLY A 144 10.32 35.13 -14.17
CA GLY A 144 11.43 35.72 -13.45
C GLY A 144 12.69 34.85 -13.36
N ASP A 145 13.84 35.46 -13.42
CA ASP A 145 15.12 34.82 -13.15
C ASP A 145 15.33 34.72 -11.64
N GLU A 146 15.81 33.56 -11.16
CA GLU A 146 16.16 33.27 -9.77
C GLU A 146 15.11 33.70 -8.73
N GLN A 147 13.94 33.08 -8.80
CA GLN A 147 12.88 33.43 -7.86
C GLN A 147 13.02 32.69 -6.55
N ASP A 148 12.80 33.42 -5.48
CA ASP A 148 12.67 32.88 -4.14
C ASP A 148 11.43 31.97 -4.02
N TRP A 149 11.52 30.97 -3.18
CA TRP A 149 10.39 30.15 -2.81
C TRP A 149 9.44 30.97 -1.93
N ILE A 150 8.17 31.04 -2.34
CA ILE A 150 7.11 31.72 -1.60
C ILE A 150 6.32 30.68 -0.83
N GLU A 151 6.32 30.79 0.49
CA GLU A 151 5.51 29.96 1.36
C GLU A 151 4.02 30.30 1.19
N PHE A 152 3.14 29.28 1.12
CA PHE A 152 1.71 29.52 0.98
C PHE A 152 0.83 28.65 1.88
N GLN A 153 1.37 27.60 2.48
CA GLN A 153 0.59 26.71 3.36
C GLN A 153 1.50 26.07 4.41
N ARG A 154 0.95 25.96 5.62
CA ARG A 154 1.51 25.16 6.71
C ARG A 154 0.46 24.22 7.27
N GLN A 155 0.89 23.08 7.76
CA GLN A 155 0.04 22.09 8.41
C GLN A 155 0.82 21.39 9.50
N ASP A 156 0.26 21.38 10.70
CA ASP A 156 0.79 20.62 11.83
C ASP A 156 0.90 19.13 11.48
N GLU A 157 2.00 18.48 11.89
CA GLU A 157 2.21 17.05 11.64
C GLU A 157 1.17 16.16 12.32
N ASP A 158 0.58 16.64 13.41
CA ASP A 158 -0.44 15.95 14.19
C ASP A 158 -1.88 16.33 13.75
N SER A 159 -2.03 17.12 12.68
CA SER A 159 -3.34 17.46 12.12
C SER A 159 -4.01 16.26 11.44
N PHE A 160 -5.29 16.07 11.72
CA PHE A 160 -6.14 15.13 10.98
C PHE A 160 -6.61 15.67 9.63
N ASP A 161 -6.49 16.98 9.39
CA ASP A 161 -6.83 17.57 8.10
C ASP A 161 -5.89 17.10 7.00
N SER A 162 -6.42 16.96 5.81
CA SER A 162 -5.64 16.64 4.61
C SER A 162 -5.42 17.90 3.77
N PHE A 163 -4.18 18.12 3.37
CA PHE A 163 -3.83 19.09 2.35
C PHE A 163 -2.72 18.51 1.47
N LEU A 164 -3.05 18.20 0.23
CA LEU A 164 -2.11 17.63 -0.74
C LEU A 164 -2.21 18.38 -2.06
N VAL A 165 -1.09 18.86 -2.59
CA VAL A 165 -1.02 19.53 -3.89
C VAL A 165 -0.68 18.51 -4.96
N TRP A 166 -1.55 18.35 -5.96
CA TRP A 166 -1.39 17.42 -7.06
C TRP A 166 -0.66 18.01 -8.27
N GLY A 167 -0.76 19.33 -8.47
CA GLY A 167 -0.11 20.01 -9.58
C GLY A 167 -0.72 21.37 -9.88
N ARG A 168 -0.31 21.96 -10.99
CA ARG A 168 -0.93 23.21 -11.48
C ARG A 168 -2.36 22.96 -11.95
N ASP A 169 -3.22 23.93 -11.75
CA ASP A 169 -4.55 23.93 -12.33
C ASP A 169 -4.44 24.18 -13.84
N PRO A 170 -4.93 23.28 -14.70
CA PRO A 170 -4.82 23.45 -16.15
C PRO A 170 -5.75 24.55 -16.71
N ASP A 171 -6.79 24.92 -15.96
CA ASP A 171 -7.85 25.80 -16.40
C ASP A 171 -7.76 27.21 -15.78
N VAL A 172 -7.02 27.34 -14.66
CA VAL A 172 -6.85 28.62 -13.95
C VAL A 172 -5.38 28.90 -13.69
N ASP A 173 -4.83 29.83 -14.47
CA ASP A 173 -3.41 30.20 -14.35
C ASP A 173 -3.06 30.69 -12.94
N GLY A 174 -1.93 30.23 -12.43
CA GLY A 174 -1.44 30.55 -11.09
C GLY A 174 -2.09 29.80 -9.94
N ASN A 175 -3.13 28.98 -10.19
CA ASN A 175 -3.75 28.12 -9.21
C ASN A 175 -3.09 26.71 -9.20
N PHE A 176 -3.37 25.99 -8.11
CA PHE A 176 -3.04 24.58 -7.96
C PHE A 176 -4.31 23.74 -7.77
N ILE A 177 -4.25 22.51 -8.24
CA ILE A 177 -5.20 21.47 -7.86
C ILE A 177 -4.75 20.89 -6.54
N VAL A 178 -5.60 21.01 -5.52
CA VAL A 178 -5.33 20.50 -4.18
C VAL A 178 -6.43 19.55 -3.73
N GLU A 179 -6.04 18.53 -2.98
CA GLU A 179 -6.93 17.68 -2.21
C GLU A 179 -6.97 18.18 -0.77
N ALA A 180 -8.18 18.46 -0.28
CA ALA A 180 -8.38 18.94 1.08
C ALA A 180 -9.79 18.63 1.59
N SER A 181 -9.93 18.50 2.90
CA SER A 181 -11.23 18.36 3.58
C SER A 181 -12.02 19.66 3.53
N ASN A 182 -11.36 20.80 3.70
CA ASN A 182 -11.95 22.14 3.69
C ASN A 182 -13.26 22.24 4.49
N GLY A 183 -13.26 21.68 5.72
CA GLY A 183 -14.43 21.68 6.62
C GLY A 183 -15.46 20.59 6.35
N SER A 184 -15.22 19.70 5.38
CA SER A 184 -16.07 18.53 5.10
C SER A 184 -15.49 17.27 5.75
N ASP A 185 -16.32 16.26 5.93
CA ASP A 185 -15.89 14.96 6.44
C ASP A 185 -14.97 14.22 5.45
N THR A 186 -15.31 14.27 4.15
CA THR A 186 -14.51 13.65 3.08
C THR A 186 -13.63 14.66 2.37
N THR A 187 -12.50 14.20 1.82
CA THR A 187 -11.64 15.04 0.99
C THR A 187 -12.29 15.37 -0.36
N GLY A 188 -12.10 16.61 -0.80
CA GLY A 188 -12.48 17.11 -2.12
C GLY A 188 -11.28 17.56 -2.93
N LEU A 189 -11.44 17.63 -4.25
CA LEU A 189 -10.48 18.21 -5.17
C LEU A 189 -10.88 19.65 -5.48
N TRP A 190 -9.97 20.58 -5.23
CA TRP A 190 -10.23 22.01 -5.27
C TRP A 190 -9.23 22.72 -6.19
N SER A 191 -9.66 23.76 -6.86
CA SER A 191 -8.79 24.81 -7.39
C SER A 191 -8.39 25.73 -6.23
N PHE A 192 -7.11 25.97 -6.02
CA PHE A 192 -6.56 26.72 -4.89
C PHE A 192 -5.60 27.78 -5.35
N ASN A 193 -5.80 29.02 -4.92
CA ASN A 193 -4.90 30.13 -5.24
C ASN A 193 -3.85 30.30 -4.15
N PRO A 194 -2.55 30.05 -4.44
CA PRO A 194 -1.49 30.11 -3.44
C PRO A 194 -1.17 31.54 -2.96
N LYS A 195 -1.45 32.59 -3.78
CA LYS A 195 -1.21 34.00 -3.41
C LYS A 195 -2.21 34.50 -2.38
N THR A 196 -3.47 34.12 -2.54
CA THR A 196 -4.55 34.55 -1.64
C THR A 196 -4.85 33.51 -0.55
N GLN A 197 -4.26 32.32 -0.65
CA GLN A 197 -4.48 31.16 0.23
C GLN A 197 -5.96 30.76 0.32
N LYS A 198 -6.68 30.83 -0.81
CA LYS A 198 -8.12 30.55 -0.88
C LYS A 198 -8.45 29.44 -1.85
N TYR A 199 -9.40 28.59 -1.44
CA TYR A 199 -10.10 27.68 -2.32
C TYR A 199 -11.03 28.49 -3.23
N SER A 200 -10.91 28.33 -4.55
CA SER A 200 -11.70 29.08 -5.54
C SER A 200 -12.87 28.27 -6.08
N GLU A 201 -12.67 26.99 -6.34
CA GLU A 201 -13.69 26.12 -6.92
C GLU A 201 -13.55 24.69 -6.39
N LEU A 202 -14.69 24.06 -6.09
CA LEU A 202 -14.77 22.62 -5.82
C LEU A 202 -14.92 21.88 -7.15
N LEU A 203 -13.92 21.12 -7.54
CA LEU A 203 -13.89 20.37 -8.80
C LEU A 203 -14.56 19.00 -8.66
N TYR A 204 -14.36 18.35 -7.52
CA TYR A 204 -14.93 17.04 -7.25
C TYR A 204 -14.95 16.74 -5.75
N GLN A 205 -16.04 16.15 -5.27
CA GLN A 205 -16.16 15.60 -3.92
C GLN A 205 -17.27 14.56 -3.87
N ARG A 206 -17.09 13.53 -3.06
CA ARG A 206 -18.16 12.59 -2.69
C ARG A 206 -18.46 12.72 -1.21
N ARG A 207 -19.68 12.32 -0.82
CA ARG A 207 -20.10 12.32 0.60
C ARG A 207 -19.72 11.05 1.35
N ASP A 208 -19.49 9.97 0.61
CA ASP A 208 -19.33 8.62 1.13
C ASP A 208 -17.87 8.13 1.11
N ASN A 209 -17.01 8.81 0.36
CA ASN A 209 -15.61 8.39 0.22
C ASN A 209 -14.67 9.56 -0.03
N ASP A 210 -13.43 9.41 0.43
CA ASP A 210 -12.34 10.32 0.14
C ASP A 210 -11.83 10.17 -1.30
N ILE A 211 -11.05 11.14 -1.75
CA ILE A 211 -10.20 11.00 -2.92
C ILE A 211 -9.01 10.12 -2.56
N CYS A 212 -8.66 9.21 -3.47
CA CYS A 212 -7.53 8.33 -3.31
C CYS A 212 -6.32 8.72 -4.14
N ASN A 213 -6.59 9.31 -5.29
CA ASN A 213 -5.55 9.71 -6.24
C ASN A 213 -6.17 10.60 -7.32
N VAL A 214 -5.34 11.31 -8.06
CA VAL A 214 -5.73 11.93 -9.32
C VAL A 214 -5.27 11.07 -10.49
N ARG A 215 -5.91 11.26 -11.63
CA ARG A 215 -5.49 10.62 -12.86
C ARG A 215 -4.87 11.67 -13.78
N TYR A 216 -3.61 11.44 -14.14
CA TYR A 216 -2.95 12.22 -15.15
C TYR A 216 -3.27 11.70 -16.54
N HIS A 217 -3.18 12.56 -17.55
CA HIS A 217 -3.37 12.20 -18.95
C HIS A 217 -2.44 11.06 -19.36
N SER A 218 -2.96 10.05 -20.05
CA SER A 218 -2.21 8.84 -20.39
C SER A 218 -1.04 9.09 -21.35
N ASN A 219 -1.12 10.16 -22.18
CA ASN A 219 -0.01 10.60 -23.03
C ASN A 219 0.78 11.72 -22.35
N ALA A 220 1.72 11.35 -21.49
CA ALA A 220 2.57 12.28 -20.76
C ALA A 220 3.53 13.08 -21.68
N TRP A 221 3.80 12.61 -22.90
CA TRP A 221 4.64 13.31 -23.89
C TRP A 221 4.00 14.58 -24.42
N GLN A 222 2.66 14.58 -24.56
CA GLN A 222 1.90 15.73 -25.07
C GLN A 222 1.25 16.53 -23.95
N HIS A 223 0.93 15.88 -22.83
CA HIS A 223 0.13 16.45 -21.74
C HIS A 223 0.78 16.14 -20.38
N TYR A 224 2.02 16.61 -20.21
CA TYR A 224 2.80 16.35 -19.00
C TYR A 224 2.06 16.79 -17.74
N ARG A 225 1.80 15.84 -16.84
CA ARG A 225 1.09 16.02 -15.56
C ARG A 225 -0.28 16.74 -15.64
N LYS A 226 -0.92 16.76 -16.82
CA LYS A 226 -2.29 17.26 -16.93
C LYS A 226 -3.24 16.32 -16.20
N ILE A 227 -3.95 16.83 -15.20
CA ILE A 227 -4.94 16.06 -14.45
C ILE A 227 -6.20 15.92 -15.34
N THR A 228 -6.65 14.68 -15.53
CA THR A 228 -7.78 14.32 -16.40
C THR A 228 -8.91 13.64 -15.67
N GLY A 229 -8.74 13.35 -14.38
CA GLY A 229 -9.75 12.71 -13.57
C GLY A 229 -9.29 12.46 -12.15
N VAL A 230 -10.16 11.85 -11.40
CA VAL A 230 -9.96 11.51 -9.98
C VAL A 230 -10.29 10.05 -9.72
N VAL A 231 -9.54 9.44 -8.83
CA VAL A 231 -9.79 8.09 -8.31
C VAL A 231 -10.36 8.24 -6.90
N HIS A 232 -11.60 7.85 -6.68
CA HIS A 232 -12.17 7.89 -5.34
C HIS A 232 -11.98 6.56 -4.60
N CYS A 233 -11.92 6.65 -3.27
CA CYS A 233 -11.71 5.54 -2.36
C CYS A 233 -13.01 4.78 -2.07
N GLY A 234 -13.70 4.30 -3.07
CA GLY A 234 -14.92 3.53 -2.89
C GLY A 234 -14.68 2.01 -2.85
N ALA A 235 -15.77 1.28 -2.98
CA ALA A 235 -15.78 -0.17 -3.09
C ALA A 235 -14.83 -0.69 -4.16
N GLU A 236 -14.80 0.00 -5.26
CA GLU A 236 -13.86 -0.22 -6.35
C GLU A 236 -13.06 1.07 -6.57
N LEU A 237 -11.84 0.95 -7.07
CA LEU A 237 -11.06 2.09 -7.53
C LEU A 237 -11.67 2.65 -8.82
N LYS A 238 -12.79 3.35 -8.69
CA LYS A 238 -13.44 4.01 -9.84
C LYS A 238 -12.74 5.30 -10.17
N ILE A 239 -12.61 5.54 -11.47
CA ILE A 239 -12.08 6.77 -12.02
C ILE A 239 -13.25 7.59 -12.56
N GLU A 240 -13.38 8.80 -12.08
CA GLU A 240 -14.26 9.83 -12.67
C GLU A 240 -13.38 10.73 -13.54
N PHE A 241 -13.65 10.72 -14.84
CA PHE A 241 -12.87 11.49 -15.79
C PHE A 241 -13.48 12.87 -16.03
N PHE A 242 -12.65 13.90 -15.98
CA PHE A 242 -12.99 15.26 -16.42
C PHE A 242 -12.74 15.41 -17.93
N ASP A 243 -11.78 14.63 -18.48
CA ASP A 243 -11.44 14.59 -19.89
C ASP A 243 -12.24 13.44 -20.56
N GLU A 244 -13.18 13.81 -21.43
CA GLU A 244 -14.08 12.86 -22.10
C GLU A 244 -13.33 11.86 -22.98
N ALA A 245 -12.24 12.29 -23.64
CA ALA A 245 -11.45 11.42 -24.53
C ALA A 245 -10.68 10.35 -23.74
N GLU A 246 -10.08 10.72 -22.61
CA GLU A 246 -9.45 9.77 -21.71
C GLU A 246 -10.47 8.80 -21.10
N GLY A 247 -11.64 9.31 -20.68
CA GLY A 247 -12.73 8.47 -20.18
C GLY A 247 -13.21 7.45 -21.22
N ALA A 248 -13.42 7.88 -22.45
CA ALA A 248 -13.81 6.99 -23.56
C ALA A 248 -12.75 5.93 -23.84
N LEU A 249 -11.46 6.30 -23.84
CA LEU A 249 -10.35 5.36 -24.01
C LEU A 249 -10.35 4.28 -22.94
N TYR A 250 -10.45 4.66 -21.66
CA TYR A 250 -10.47 3.70 -20.56
C TYR A 250 -11.69 2.78 -20.62
N ASN A 251 -12.87 3.29 -21.00
CA ASN A 251 -14.07 2.47 -21.17
C ASN A 251 -13.91 1.45 -22.32
N GLN A 252 -13.29 1.83 -23.44
CA GLN A 252 -12.96 0.90 -24.53
C GLN A 252 -12.00 -0.19 -24.06
N LEU A 253 -10.95 0.16 -23.32
CA LEU A 253 -9.99 -0.82 -22.79
C LEU A 253 -10.67 -1.81 -21.84
N ARG A 254 -11.55 -1.34 -20.96
CA ARG A 254 -12.34 -2.21 -20.07
C ARG A 254 -13.25 -3.17 -20.84
N GLY A 255 -13.73 -2.79 -22.02
CA GLY A 255 -14.57 -3.63 -22.86
C GLY A 255 -13.82 -4.74 -23.60
N ILE A 256 -12.51 -4.61 -23.82
CA ILE A 256 -11.72 -5.57 -24.60
C ILE A 256 -10.76 -6.42 -23.76
N ILE A 257 -10.43 -5.99 -22.54
CA ILE A 257 -9.53 -6.73 -21.63
C ILE A 257 -10.35 -7.73 -20.81
N PRO A 258 -10.00 -9.03 -20.84
CA PRO A 258 -10.67 -10.03 -20.00
C PRO A 258 -10.48 -9.75 -18.51
N ASN A 259 -11.53 -9.94 -17.72
CA ASN A 259 -11.52 -9.66 -16.27
C ASN A 259 -11.00 -8.25 -15.93
N ALA A 260 -11.33 -7.26 -16.77
CA ALA A 260 -10.91 -5.88 -16.58
C ALA A 260 -11.50 -5.30 -15.30
N TYR A 261 -10.62 -5.04 -14.33
CA TYR A 261 -11.01 -4.47 -13.04
C TYR A 261 -10.36 -3.10 -12.83
N VAL A 262 -9.04 -3.09 -12.78
CA VAL A 262 -8.23 -1.85 -12.73
C VAL A 262 -7.22 -1.92 -13.87
N GLY A 263 -7.63 -1.49 -15.05
CA GLY A 263 -6.72 -1.26 -16.16
C GLY A 263 -6.00 0.08 -15.97
N SER A 264 -4.68 0.06 -15.93
CA SER A 264 -3.90 1.29 -15.98
C SER A 264 -3.03 1.30 -17.23
N ILE A 265 -3.14 2.38 -18.02
CA ILE A 265 -2.18 2.65 -19.08
C ILE A 265 -0.86 2.99 -18.40
N THR A 266 0.15 2.16 -18.60
CA THR A 266 1.46 2.32 -17.96
C THR A 266 2.42 3.15 -18.80
N SER A 267 2.22 3.15 -20.12
CA SER A 267 2.98 3.97 -21.06
C SER A 267 2.17 4.17 -22.34
N ARG A 268 2.37 5.30 -23.03
CA ARG A 268 1.74 5.61 -24.30
C ARG A 268 2.75 6.29 -25.21
N SER A 269 2.82 5.88 -26.47
CA SER A 269 3.67 6.53 -27.47
C SER A 269 3.22 7.96 -27.75
N LYS A 270 4.15 8.81 -28.17
CA LYS A 270 3.88 10.22 -28.46
C LYS A 270 2.77 10.42 -29.49
N ASP A 271 2.72 9.59 -30.53
CA ASP A 271 1.68 9.60 -31.55
C ASP A 271 0.35 8.95 -31.10
N GLY A 272 0.32 8.35 -29.89
CA GLY A 272 -0.85 7.70 -29.33
C GLY A 272 -1.21 6.32 -29.91
N ASN A 273 -0.46 5.82 -30.89
CA ASN A 273 -0.79 4.57 -31.62
C ASN A 273 -0.41 3.30 -30.87
N SER A 274 0.43 3.41 -29.86
CA SER A 274 0.88 2.29 -29.03
C SER A 274 0.70 2.61 -27.57
N MET A 275 0.25 1.64 -26.78
CA MET A 275 0.20 1.76 -25.32
C MET A 275 0.39 0.42 -24.64
N THR A 276 1.03 0.44 -23.49
CA THR A 276 1.10 -0.69 -22.57
C THR A 276 0.08 -0.51 -21.47
N ILE A 277 -0.59 -1.60 -21.13
CA ILE A 277 -1.67 -1.60 -20.14
C ILE A 277 -1.40 -2.71 -19.15
N ARG A 278 -1.54 -2.41 -17.87
CA ARG A 278 -1.52 -3.40 -16.80
C ARG A 278 -2.91 -3.57 -16.25
N ASN A 279 -3.44 -4.77 -16.31
CA ASN A 279 -4.68 -5.13 -15.64
C ASN A 279 -4.40 -5.84 -14.32
N ARG A 280 -5.19 -5.52 -13.29
CA ARG A 280 -5.16 -6.19 -11.99
C ARG A 280 -6.57 -6.20 -11.42
N GLY A 281 -6.98 -7.34 -10.89
CA GLY A 281 -8.28 -7.50 -10.26
C GLY A 281 -8.32 -8.79 -9.47
N PRO A 282 -9.45 -9.14 -8.83
CA PRO A 282 -9.56 -10.36 -8.03
C PRO A 282 -9.13 -11.63 -8.77
N ARG A 283 -9.50 -11.72 -10.05
CA ARG A 283 -9.22 -12.88 -10.92
C ARG A 283 -8.11 -12.62 -11.94
N ASP A 284 -7.36 -11.55 -11.78
CA ASP A 284 -6.18 -11.23 -12.59
C ASP A 284 -5.04 -10.73 -11.69
N PRO A 285 -4.05 -11.57 -11.40
CA PRO A 285 -2.95 -11.23 -10.51
C PRO A 285 -1.95 -10.23 -11.11
N GLY A 286 -2.17 -9.78 -12.35
CA GLY A 286 -1.36 -8.80 -13.06
C GLY A 286 -1.02 -9.27 -14.47
N THR A 287 -1.81 -8.86 -15.46
CA THR A 287 -1.55 -9.13 -16.88
C THR A 287 -1.17 -7.85 -17.59
N HIS A 288 -0.10 -7.91 -18.38
CA HIS A 288 0.40 -6.83 -19.21
C HIS A 288 -0.01 -7.01 -20.65
N TYR A 289 -0.56 -5.97 -21.24
CA TYR A 289 -1.01 -5.92 -22.62
C TYR A 289 -0.26 -4.84 -23.38
N LEU A 290 -0.06 -5.08 -24.68
CA LEU A 290 0.31 -4.07 -25.66
C LEU A 290 -0.87 -3.85 -26.60
N LEU A 291 -1.36 -2.63 -26.68
CA LEU A 291 -2.26 -2.19 -27.73
C LEU A 291 -1.44 -1.42 -28.77
N HIS A 292 -1.34 -1.95 -29.99
CA HIS A 292 -0.62 -1.31 -31.09
C HIS A 292 -1.50 -1.27 -32.33
N LYS A 293 -1.76 -0.06 -32.85
CA LYS A 293 -2.59 0.16 -34.05
C LYS A 293 -3.93 -0.62 -34.00
N GLY A 294 -4.59 -0.58 -32.86
CA GLY A 294 -5.89 -1.23 -32.63
C GLY A 294 -5.83 -2.74 -32.38
N LYS A 295 -4.65 -3.37 -32.33
CA LYS A 295 -4.47 -4.79 -32.01
C LYS A 295 -3.99 -4.95 -30.58
N LEU A 296 -4.78 -5.65 -29.75
CA LEU A 296 -4.43 -5.99 -28.38
C LEU A 296 -3.66 -7.32 -28.34
N GLN A 297 -2.54 -7.34 -27.64
CA GLN A 297 -1.68 -8.52 -27.45
C GLN A 297 -1.30 -8.66 -25.98
N ILE A 298 -1.26 -9.89 -25.48
CA ILE A 298 -0.71 -10.18 -24.16
C ILE A 298 0.81 -10.14 -24.25
N VAL A 299 1.45 -9.32 -23.41
CA VAL A 299 2.91 -9.26 -23.26
C VAL A 299 3.37 -10.30 -22.24
N GLY A 300 2.65 -10.47 -21.15
CA GLY A 300 2.94 -11.45 -20.12
C GLY A 300 2.09 -11.26 -18.87
N SER A 301 2.22 -12.20 -17.94
CA SER A 301 1.59 -12.14 -16.63
C SER A 301 2.65 -12.09 -15.53
N GLU A 302 2.36 -11.35 -14.47
CA GLU A 302 3.21 -11.32 -13.25
C GLU A 302 3.20 -12.68 -12.54
N ARG A 303 2.13 -13.45 -12.72
CA ARG A 303 1.91 -14.76 -12.09
C ARG A 303 1.31 -15.74 -13.10
N PRO A 304 2.11 -16.21 -14.06
CA PRO A 304 1.61 -17.02 -15.19
C PRO A 304 1.09 -18.41 -14.81
N TYR A 305 1.27 -18.80 -13.55
CA TYR A 305 0.85 -20.11 -13.06
C TYR A 305 -0.59 -20.14 -12.54
N PHE A 306 -1.22 -18.97 -12.39
CA PHE A 306 -2.62 -18.88 -11.95
C PHE A 306 -3.57 -18.90 -13.15
N ASP A 307 -4.55 -19.78 -13.08
CA ASP A 307 -5.70 -19.78 -14.00
C ASP A 307 -6.83 -18.94 -13.39
N ALA A 308 -7.28 -17.92 -14.13
CA ALA A 308 -8.36 -17.04 -13.69
C ALA A 308 -9.68 -17.80 -13.37
N SER A 309 -9.89 -18.98 -13.98
CA SER A 309 -11.08 -19.82 -13.70
C SER A 309 -11.07 -20.45 -12.31
N GLN A 310 -9.88 -20.58 -11.71
CA GLN A 310 -9.68 -21.13 -10.37
C GLN A 310 -9.70 -20.06 -9.28
N LEU A 311 -9.65 -18.79 -9.66
CA LEU A 311 -9.66 -17.68 -8.74
C LEU A 311 -11.09 -17.27 -8.37
N ALA A 312 -11.28 -16.97 -7.08
CA ALA A 312 -12.54 -16.52 -6.54
C ALA A 312 -12.82 -15.04 -6.89
N ASP A 313 -14.11 -14.72 -7.04
CA ASP A 313 -14.56 -13.35 -7.15
C ASP A 313 -14.62 -12.67 -5.77
N VAL A 314 -14.48 -11.34 -5.78
CA VAL A 314 -14.58 -10.50 -4.59
C VAL A 314 -15.81 -9.60 -4.70
N ARG A 315 -16.66 -9.64 -3.68
CA ARG A 315 -17.83 -8.78 -3.56
C ARG A 315 -17.58 -7.70 -2.54
N PHE A 316 -18.03 -6.50 -2.83
CA PHE A 316 -18.13 -5.46 -1.83
C PHE A 316 -19.44 -5.58 -1.09
N ILE A 317 -19.38 -5.55 0.24
CA ILE A 317 -20.55 -5.56 1.12
C ILE A 317 -20.47 -4.39 2.09
N THR A 318 -21.61 -4.04 2.67
CA THR A 318 -21.70 -3.15 3.83
C THR A 318 -22.61 -3.79 4.84
N TYR A 319 -22.17 -3.91 6.08
CA TYR A 319 -22.96 -4.45 7.18
C TYR A 319 -23.03 -3.46 8.35
N PRO A 320 -24.08 -3.48 9.15
CA PRO A 320 -24.18 -2.62 10.33
C PRO A 320 -23.34 -3.18 11.47
N ALA A 321 -22.53 -2.33 12.10
CA ALA A 321 -22.00 -2.62 13.42
C ALA A 321 -23.13 -2.56 14.46
N ARG A 322 -22.90 -3.05 15.69
CA ARG A 322 -23.87 -3.04 16.81
C ARG A 322 -24.36 -1.64 17.18
N ASP A 323 -23.58 -0.62 16.93
CA ASP A 323 -23.92 0.81 17.07
C ASP A 323 -24.55 1.42 15.81
N LYS A 324 -24.84 0.57 14.80
CA LYS A 324 -25.41 0.92 13.51
C LYS A 324 -24.47 1.66 12.56
N THR A 325 -23.20 1.81 12.89
CA THR A 325 -22.21 2.34 11.96
C THR A 325 -22.11 1.39 10.74
N PRO A 326 -22.24 1.89 9.51
CA PRO A 326 -22.06 1.06 8.33
C PRO A 326 -20.59 0.71 8.16
N ILE A 327 -20.26 -0.58 8.18
CA ILE A 327 -18.90 -1.08 8.00
C ILE A 327 -18.76 -1.66 6.60
N PRO A 328 -17.91 -1.08 5.75
CA PRO A 328 -17.59 -1.64 4.45
C PRO A 328 -16.72 -2.90 4.59
N GLY A 329 -16.82 -3.81 3.65
CA GLY A 329 -15.95 -4.99 3.64
C GLY A 329 -15.88 -5.64 2.26
N TYR A 330 -14.85 -6.43 2.07
CA TYR A 330 -14.71 -7.28 0.89
C TYR A 330 -14.93 -8.73 1.28
N LEU A 331 -15.71 -9.42 0.46
CA LEU A 331 -16.06 -10.82 0.66
C LEU A 331 -15.54 -11.64 -0.54
N THR A 332 -14.48 -12.42 -0.31
CA THR A 332 -14.00 -13.40 -1.28
C THR A 332 -14.79 -14.69 -1.10
N VAL A 333 -15.54 -15.07 -2.13
CA VAL A 333 -16.48 -16.20 -2.05
C VAL A 333 -15.90 -17.41 -2.79
N PRO A 334 -15.67 -18.53 -2.09
CA PRO A 334 -15.16 -19.75 -2.72
C PRO A 334 -16.17 -20.34 -3.70
N ASN A 335 -15.72 -21.23 -4.58
CA ASN A 335 -16.61 -22.00 -5.43
C ASN A 335 -17.45 -22.95 -4.57
N GLY A 336 -18.75 -22.99 -4.80
CA GLY A 336 -19.67 -23.86 -4.05
C GLY A 336 -20.99 -23.20 -3.71
N LYS A 337 -21.63 -23.69 -2.66
CA LYS A 337 -22.91 -23.17 -2.15
C LYS A 337 -22.76 -22.86 -0.66
N PRO A 338 -23.29 -21.71 -0.19
CA PRO A 338 -23.31 -21.41 1.23
C PRO A 338 -24.21 -22.38 2.01
N PRO A 339 -24.06 -22.46 3.35
CA PRO A 339 -23.10 -21.71 4.15
C PRO A 339 -21.68 -22.24 4.01
N PHE A 340 -20.69 -21.34 4.16
CA PHE A 340 -19.27 -21.66 4.07
C PHE A 340 -18.56 -21.50 5.43
N PRO A 341 -17.45 -22.24 5.67
CA PRO A 341 -16.53 -21.86 6.72
C PRO A 341 -15.96 -20.47 6.44
N LEU A 342 -15.81 -19.64 7.48
CA LEU A 342 -15.47 -18.23 7.37
C LEU A 342 -14.09 -17.93 7.97
N ILE A 343 -13.27 -17.19 7.24
CA ILE A 343 -12.06 -16.55 7.77
C ILE A 343 -12.28 -15.03 7.76
N VAL A 344 -12.19 -14.40 8.92
CA VAL A 344 -12.09 -12.95 9.01
C VAL A 344 -10.63 -12.55 8.89
N LEU A 345 -10.31 -11.73 7.89
CA LEU A 345 -8.95 -11.31 7.55
C LEU A 345 -8.83 -9.79 7.68
N PRO A 346 -8.68 -9.26 8.90
CA PRO A 346 -8.47 -7.83 9.10
C PRO A 346 -7.10 -7.40 8.58
N HIS A 347 -7.07 -6.29 7.85
CA HIS A 347 -5.81 -5.73 7.36
C HIS A 347 -4.93 -5.19 8.50
N GLY A 348 -3.64 -5.06 8.22
CA GLY A 348 -2.68 -4.40 9.08
C GLY A 348 -2.83 -2.87 9.06
N GLY A 349 -1.91 -2.18 9.68
CA GLY A 349 -1.88 -0.72 9.71
C GLY A 349 -2.08 -0.15 11.10
N PRO A 350 -3.29 0.17 11.58
CA PRO A 350 -4.64 -0.05 11.04
C PRO A 350 -5.10 1.01 10.00
N PHE A 351 -4.39 2.11 9.86
CA PHE A 351 -4.74 3.30 9.08
C PHE A 351 -4.44 3.13 7.58
N VAL A 352 -4.84 2.01 7.04
CA VAL A 352 -4.81 1.71 5.61
C VAL A 352 -6.22 1.31 5.18
N ARG A 353 -6.38 0.76 4.01
CA ARG A 353 -7.62 0.18 3.52
C ARG A 353 -7.31 -0.97 2.59
N GLU A 354 -8.22 -1.91 2.53
CA GLU A 354 -8.26 -2.90 1.48
C GLU A 354 -8.77 -2.30 0.18
N VAL A 355 -8.39 -2.91 -0.90
CA VAL A 355 -8.88 -2.59 -2.24
C VAL A 355 -9.15 -3.88 -3.00
N VAL A 356 -10.12 -3.86 -3.91
CA VAL A 356 -10.45 -5.02 -4.73
C VAL A 356 -9.37 -5.23 -5.78
N ILE A 357 -8.38 -6.05 -5.41
CA ILE A 357 -7.31 -6.53 -6.29
C ILE A 357 -7.08 -8.01 -6.01
N PHE A 358 -6.14 -8.63 -6.71
CA PHE A 358 -5.66 -9.97 -6.35
C PHE A 358 -5.00 -9.94 -4.97
N ASP A 359 -5.63 -10.59 -4.00
CA ASP A 359 -5.08 -10.84 -2.67
C ASP A 359 -4.64 -12.29 -2.55
N GLU A 360 -3.35 -12.52 -2.27
CA GLU A 360 -2.75 -13.86 -2.26
C GLU A 360 -3.30 -14.72 -1.12
N TRP A 361 -3.57 -14.14 0.05
CA TRP A 361 -4.11 -14.85 1.20
C TRP A 361 -5.59 -15.19 1.04
N ALA A 362 -6.37 -14.19 0.64
CA ALA A 362 -7.80 -14.40 0.41
C ALA A 362 -8.04 -15.44 -0.71
N GLN A 363 -7.27 -15.40 -1.78
CA GLN A 363 -7.35 -16.36 -2.87
C GLN A 363 -6.89 -17.76 -2.45
N LEU A 364 -5.82 -17.88 -1.66
CA LEU A 364 -5.36 -19.15 -1.11
C LEU A 364 -6.46 -19.80 -0.27
N LEU A 365 -7.03 -19.04 0.66
CA LEU A 365 -8.08 -19.53 1.56
C LEU A 365 -9.35 -19.89 0.79
N ALA A 366 -9.77 -19.06 -0.17
CA ALA A 366 -10.94 -19.33 -0.99
C ALA A 366 -10.76 -20.58 -1.89
N ASN A 367 -9.55 -20.81 -2.40
CA ASN A 367 -9.25 -22.02 -3.15
C ASN A 367 -9.34 -23.29 -2.28
N HIS A 368 -9.18 -23.16 -0.96
CA HIS A 368 -9.37 -24.23 0.02
C HIS A 368 -10.79 -24.28 0.61
N GLY A 369 -11.73 -23.53 0.04
CA GLY A 369 -13.15 -23.60 0.39
C GLY A 369 -13.58 -22.67 1.52
N TYR A 370 -12.72 -21.80 2.03
CA TYR A 370 -13.06 -20.79 3.04
C TYR A 370 -13.60 -19.54 2.38
N MET A 371 -14.72 -19.01 2.87
CA MET A 371 -15.14 -17.65 2.56
C MET A 371 -14.28 -16.69 3.37
N VAL A 372 -13.83 -15.58 2.76
CA VAL A 372 -12.94 -14.63 3.44
C VAL A 372 -13.59 -13.25 3.52
N LEU A 373 -13.77 -12.74 4.73
CA LEU A 373 -14.23 -11.38 5.01
C LEU A 373 -13.01 -10.50 5.33
N GLN A 374 -12.80 -9.46 4.52
CA GLN A 374 -11.81 -8.41 4.76
C GLN A 374 -12.55 -7.12 5.16
N PRO A 375 -12.77 -6.89 6.47
CA PRO A 375 -13.51 -5.73 6.94
C PRO A 375 -12.69 -4.45 6.86
N GLN A 376 -13.34 -3.37 6.43
CA GLN A 376 -12.83 -1.99 6.55
C GLN A 376 -13.35 -1.45 7.89
N TYR A 377 -12.77 -1.92 8.98
CA TYR A 377 -13.18 -1.51 10.31
C TYR A 377 -12.87 -0.02 10.56
N ARG A 378 -13.55 0.62 11.51
CA ARG A 378 -13.31 2.05 11.82
C ARG A 378 -11.82 2.31 12.07
N GLY A 379 -11.34 3.48 11.63
CA GLY A 379 -9.91 3.79 11.52
C GLY A 379 -9.32 3.53 10.13
N SER A 380 -9.99 2.74 9.26
CA SER A 380 -9.58 2.57 7.87
C SER A 380 -9.71 3.89 7.10
N ARG A 381 -8.74 4.17 6.21
CA ARG A 381 -8.73 5.40 5.39
C ARG A 381 -9.66 5.29 4.19
N GLY A 382 -10.12 6.44 3.72
CA GLY A 382 -10.91 6.54 2.50
C GLY A 382 -12.42 6.62 2.69
N TYR A 383 -12.88 6.63 3.94
CA TYR A 383 -14.31 6.65 4.30
C TYR A 383 -14.70 7.89 5.12
N GLY A 384 -13.94 8.97 4.97
CA GLY A 384 -14.13 10.22 5.68
C GLY A 384 -13.36 10.31 6.99
N GLN A 385 -13.23 11.54 7.47
CA GLN A 385 -12.43 11.89 8.64
C GLN A 385 -13.04 11.34 9.94
N ALA A 386 -14.37 11.36 10.06
CA ALA A 386 -15.07 10.83 11.23
C ALA A 386 -14.84 9.31 11.39
N PHE A 387 -14.89 8.56 10.30
CA PHE A 387 -14.62 7.12 10.30
C PHE A 387 -13.16 6.81 10.66
N TYR A 388 -12.23 7.60 10.14
CA TYR A 388 -10.81 7.47 10.46
C TYR A 388 -10.52 7.84 11.93
N GLN A 389 -11.05 8.98 12.40
CA GLN A 389 -10.82 9.47 13.76
C GLN A 389 -11.47 8.59 14.83
N ALA A 390 -12.47 7.80 14.47
CA ALA A 390 -13.12 6.88 15.40
C ALA A 390 -12.14 5.89 16.06
N ALA A 391 -10.98 5.64 15.46
CA ALA A 391 -9.91 4.83 16.06
C ALA A 391 -9.20 5.50 17.24
N PHE A 392 -9.33 6.80 17.39
CA PHE A 392 -8.63 7.60 18.42
C PHE A 392 -9.55 8.10 19.55
N ILE A 393 -10.85 7.82 19.47
CA ILE A 393 -11.80 8.23 20.49
C ILE A 393 -11.46 7.56 21.82
N ASN A 394 -11.45 8.35 22.91
CA ASN A 394 -11.11 7.90 24.26
C ASN A 394 -9.70 7.27 24.38
N GLY A 395 -8.72 7.79 23.63
CA GLY A 395 -7.33 7.38 23.76
C GLY A 395 -6.94 6.14 22.95
N GLY A 396 -7.86 5.59 22.19
CA GLY A 396 -7.61 4.44 21.31
C GLY A 396 -8.74 3.43 21.34
N GLN A 397 -9.00 2.78 20.24
CA GLN A 397 -10.10 1.83 20.10
C GLN A 397 -9.63 0.41 19.76
N GLY A 398 -8.32 0.16 19.86
CA GLY A 398 -7.74 -1.16 19.66
C GLY A 398 -8.30 -2.17 20.65
N GLY A 399 -8.94 -3.20 20.13
CA GLY A 399 -9.60 -4.23 20.95
C GLY A 399 -11.01 -3.88 21.44
N TYR A 400 -11.50 -2.67 21.23
CA TYR A 400 -12.86 -2.24 21.57
C TYR A 400 -13.74 -2.17 20.31
N GLN A 401 -14.24 -0.99 19.95
CA GLN A 401 -15.15 -0.84 18.79
C GLN A 401 -14.52 -1.29 17.46
N MET A 402 -13.21 -1.10 17.29
CA MET A 402 -12.54 -1.63 16.11
C MET A 402 -12.58 -3.17 16.06
N GLN A 403 -12.60 -3.84 17.21
CA GLN A 403 -12.78 -5.30 17.26
C GLN A 403 -14.25 -5.66 17.06
N ASP A 404 -15.18 -4.92 17.67
CA ASP A 404 -16.61 -5.11 17.50
C ASP A 404 -17.03 -5.08 16.03
N ASP A 405 -16.46 -4.16 15.23
CA ASP A 405 -16.72 -4.09 13.78
C ASP A 405 -16.42 -5.40 13.06
N LYS A 406 -15.38 -6.12 13.46
CA LYS A 406 -14.99 -7.41 12.87
C LYS A 406 -15.92 -8.52 13.30
N ASP A 407 -16.26 -8.56 14.59
CA ASP A 407 -17.16 -9.56 15.19
C ASP A 407 -18.59 -9.41 14.63
N ASP A 408 -19.06 -8.18 14.44
CA ASP A 408 -20.37 -7.87 13.86
C ASP A 408 -20.47 -8.31 12.39
N GLY A 409 -19.34 -8.30 11.66
CA GLY A 409 -19.25 -8.86 10.31
C GLY A 409 -19.48 -10.39 10.29
N VAL A 410 -19.00 -11.11 11.30
CA VAL A 410 -19.30 -12.55 11.46
C VAL A 410 -20.78 -12.75 11.69
N ILE A 411 -21.35 -12.03 12.66
CA ILE A 411 -22.78 -12.13 13.02
C ILE A 411 -23.64 -11.88 11.77
N HIS A 412 -23.37 -10.82 11.04
CA HIS A 412 -24.09 -10.47 9.82
C HIS A 412 -24.06 -11.61 8.78
N LEU A 413 -22.88 -12.18 8.49
CA LEU A 413 -22.75 -13.23 7.48
C LEU A 413 -23.42 -14.57 7.91
N VAL A 414 -23.46 -14.84 9.22
CA VAL A 414 -24.18 -15.99 9.77
C VAL A 414 -25.70 -15.77 9.66
N GLU A 415 -26.20 -14.60 10.01
CA GLU A 415 -27.63 -14.25 9.89
C GLU A 415 -28.13 -14.28 8.45
N GLU A 416 -27.29 -13.88 7.48
CA GLU A 416 -27.56 -13.98 6.04
C GLU A 416 -27.48 -15.43 5.50
N GLY A 417 -27.10 -16.41 6.34
CA GLY A 417 -26.95 -17.81 5.94
C GLY A 417 -25.77 -18.06 4.99
N LEU A 418 -24.80 -17.15 4.96
CA LEU A 418 -23.61 -17.25 4.13
C LEU A 418 -22.46 -17.97 4.84
N ALA A 419 -22.37 -17.83 6.17
CA ALA A 419 -21.33 -18.43 7.00
C ALA A 419 -21.91 -19.42 8.01
N GLU A 420 -21.12 -20.45 8.37
CA GLU A 420 -21.40 -21.41 9.43
C GLU A 420 -20.97 -20.83 10.78
N ALA A 421 -21.89 -20.69 11.74
CA ALA A 421 -21.64 -20.03 13.03
C ALA A 421 -20.56 -20.72 13.90
N ASP A 422 -20.41 -22.03 13.76
CA ASP A 422 -19.47 -22.88 14.50
C ASP A 422 -18.22 -23.23 13.67
N ASN A 423 -17.96 -22.49 12.60
CA ASN A 423 -16.88 -22.76 11.65
C ASN A 423 -16.20 -21.46 11.18
N VAL A 424 -15.77 -20.64 12.14
CA VAL A 424 -15.20 -19.30 11.91
C VAL A 424 -13.82 -19.20 12.54
N ALA A 425 -12.86 -18.64 11.83
CA ALA A 425 -11.55 -18.27 12.38
C ALA A 425 -11.18 -16.83 12.02
N MET A 426 -10.25 -16.25 12.78
CA MET A 426 -9.63 -14.98 12.41
C MET A 426 -8.17 -15.23 12.02
N PHE A 427 -7.76 -14.68 10.88
CA PHE A 427 -6.36 -14.61 10.47
C PHE A 427 -5.97 -13.16 10.23
N GLY A 428 -4.90 -12.68 10.84
CA GLY A 428 -4.41 -11.33 10.60
C GLY A 428 -2.91 -11.19 10.75
N TRP A 429 -2.37 -10.11 10.18
CA TRP A 429 -0.96 -9.78 10.20
C TRP A 429 -0.74 -8.37 10.74
N SER A 430 0.31 -8.16 11.56
CA SER A 430 0.61 -6.85 12.16
C SER A 430 -0.52 -6.39 13.09
N TYR A 431 -1.16 -5.24 12.83
CA TYR A 431 -2.39 -4.86 13.54
C TYR A 431 -3.50 -5.91 13.39
N GLY A 432 -3.64 -6.54 12.20
CA GLY A 432 -4.57 -7.66 12.02
C GLY A 432 -4.22 -8.85 12.93
N GLY A 433 -2.92 -9.11 13.15
CA GLY A 433 -2.43 -10.08 14.12
C GLY A 433 -2.79 -9.72 15.56
N TYR A 434 -2.63 -8.44 15.93
CA TYR A 434 -3.14 -7.92 17.21
C TYR A 434 -4.63 -8.18 17.37
N ALA A 435 -5.43 -7.88 16.34
CA ALA A 435 -6.87 -8.12 16.36
C ALA A 435 -7.20 -9.62 16.54
N ALA A 436 -6.42 -10.51 15.95
CA ALA A 436 -6.57 -11.96 16.14
C ALA A 436 -6.25 -12.37 17.60
N LEU A 437 -5.21 -11.78 18.21
CA LEU A 437 -4.92 -12.03 19.64
C LEU A 437 -6.01 -11.51 20.56
N VAL A 438 -6.57 -10.32 20.29
CA VAL A 438 -7.73 -9.79 21.03
C VAL A 438 -8.93 -10.72 20.85
N ALA A 439 -9.20 -11.19 19.63
CA ALA A 439 -10.30 -12.11 19.38
C ALA A 439 -10.19 -13.40 20.20
N ALA A 440 -8.99 -13.89 20.46
CA ALA A 440 -8.77 -15.11 21.23
C ALA A 440 -9.23 -15.03 22.70
N SER A 441 -9.34 -13.83 23.26
CA SER A 441 -9.75 -13.58 24.66
C SER A 441 -11.19 -13.04 24.81
N ARG A 442 -11.93 -12.86 23.69
CA ARG A 442 -13.31 -12.35 23.73
C ARG A 442 -14.29 -13.34 24.32
N SER A 443 -15.33 -12.83 24.99
CA SER A 443 -16.42 -13.63 25.54
C SER A 443 -17.76 -12.89 25.42
N PRO A 444 -18.79 -13.43 24.74
CA PRO A 444 -18.74 -14.67 23.98
C PRO A 444 -17.78 -14.59 22.79
N ASN A 445 -17.20 -15.72 22.39
CA ASN A 445 -16.26 -15.76 21.26
C ASN A 445 -16.97 -16.15 19.97
N ALA A 446 -16.74 -15.39 18.91
CA ALA A 446 -17.28 -15.68 17.58
C ALA A 446 -16.39 -16.64 16.75
N TYR A 447 -15.20 -16.95 17.27
CA TYR A 447 -14.16 -17.70 16.54
C TYR A 447 -13.85 -19.02 17.25
N GLN A 448 -13.59 -20.07 16.48
CA GLN A 448 -13.13 -21.36 16.98
C GLN A 448 -11.63 -21.41 17.18
N CYS A 449 -10.88 -20.58 16.45
CA CYS A 449 -9.44 -20.40 16.60
C CYS A 449 -8.98 -19.09 15.97
N VAL A 450 -7.71 -18.72 16.20
CA VAL A 450 -7.10 -17.54 15.59
C VAL A 450 -5.70 -17.85 15.08
N ILE A 451 -5.29 -17.10 14.04
CA ILE A 451 -3.95 -17.10 13.47
C ILE A 451 -3.42 -15.66 13.54
N ALA A 452 -2.36 -15.45 14.30
CA ALA A 452 -1.79 -14.14 14.55
C ALA A 452 -0.36 -14.05 14.01
N GLY A 453 -0.18 -13.33 12.91
CA GLY A 453 1.11 -13.12 12.27
C GLY A 453 1.72 -11.76 12.63
N ALA A 454 3.02 -11.71 12.98
CA ALA A 454 3.77 -10.50 13.30
C ALA A 454 2.99 -9.53 14.21
N ALA A 455 2.32 -10.10 15.23
CA ALA A 455 1.31 -9.44 16.04
C ALA A 455 1.90 -8.54 17.13
N VAL A 456 1.27 -7.39 17.35
CA VAL A 456 1.49 -6.60 18.57
C VAL A 456 0.76 -7.30 19.70
N SER A 457 1.47 -7.81 20.70
CA SER A 457 0.89 -8.46 21.89
C SER A 457 0.77 -7.52 23.09
N ASP A 458 1.58 -6.46 23.10
CA ASP A 458 1.62 -5.45 24.14
C ASP A 458 1.67 -4.04 23.53
N PRO A 459 0.55 -3.29 23.56
CA PRO A 459 0.48 -1.92 23.10
C PRO A 459 1.52 -0.99 23.70
N GLN A 460 1.78 -1.09 25.00
CA GLN A 460 2.75 -0.23 25.69
C GLN A 460 4.18 -0.49 25.18
N MET A 461 4.55 -1.74 24.99
CA MET A 461 5.85 -2.09 24.41
C MET A 461 6.01 -1.53 22.99
N GLN A 462 4.95 -1.53 22.19
CA GLN A 462 4.95 -0.96 20.85
C GLN A 462 5.10 0.58 20.89
N VAL A 463 4.41 1.26 21.81
CA VAL A 463 4.56 2.72 22.03
C VAL A 463 5.99 3.06 22.41
N ASP A 464 6.58 2.34 23.38
CA ASP A 464 7.94 2.57 23.83
C ASP A 464 8.98 2.33 22.70
N TYR A 465 8.74 1.30 21.89
CA TYR A 465 9.57 1.03 20.74
C TYR A 465 9.52 2.14 19.70
N TYR A 466 8.34 2.74 19.45
CA TYR A 466 8.15 3.77 18.44
C TYR A 466 8.41 5.19 18.92
N ARG A 467 8.31 5.49 20.20
CA ARG A 467 8.36 6.84 20.77
C ARG A 467 9.47 7.73 20.22
N TYR A 468 10.64 7.15 19.97
CA TYR A 468 11.81 7.87 19.46
C TYR A 468 12.17 7.52 18.01
N ARG A 469 11.42 6.63 17.37
CA ARG A 469 11.70 6.13 16.02
C ARG A 469 10.80 6.70 14.94
N LEU A 470 9.63 7.18 15.30
CA LEU A 470 8.65 7.75 14.38
C LEU A 470 8.70 9.28 14.38
N ARG A 471 8.45 9.85 13.21
CA ARG A 471 8.29 11.28 12.95
C ARG A 471 7.18 11.49 11.93
N GLY A 472 6.59 12.70 11.95
CA GLY A 472 5.52 13.08 11.04
C GLY A 472 4.17 12.46 11.42
N SER A 473 3.19 12.55 10.52
CA SER A 473 1.81 12.09 10.74
C SER A 473 1.68 10.63 11.21
N SER A 474 2.65 9.78 10.86
CA SER A 474 2.70 8.40 11.33
C SER A 474 2.92 8.27 12.85
N ARG A 475 3.46 9.32 13.50
CA ARG A 475 3.70 9.32 14.93
C ARG A 475 2.40 9.39 15.71
N LEU A 476 1.53 10.34 15.38
CA LEU A 476 0.21 10.45 16.00
C LEU A 476 -0.58 9.14 15.88
N GLU A 477 -0.65 8.60 14.65
CA GLU A 477 -1.34 7.34 14.38
C GLU A 477 -0.86 6.19 15.26
N GLN A 478 0.46 6.01 15.34
CA GLN A 478 1.04 4.86 16.05
C GLN A 478 1.06 5.03 17.57
N LEU A 479 1.20 6.24 18.09
CA LEU A 479 1.24 6.45 19.54
C LEU A 479 -0.16 6.58 20.12
N ALA A 480 -1.03 7.42 19.53
CA ALA A 480 -2.36 7.68 20.08
C ALA A 480 -3.31 6.46 19.98
N MET A 481 -3.19 5.67 18.92
CA MET A 481 -4.03 4.49 18.74
C MET A 481 -3.75 3.42 19.81
N TRP A 482 -2.49 3.26 20.22
CA TRP A 482 -2.10 2.23 21.17
C TRP A 482 -2.30 2.63 22.64
N ASP A 483 -2.50 3.91 22.95
CA ASP A 483 -2.44 4.46 24.31
C ASP A 483 -3.35 3.71 25.30
N ASP A 484 -4.64 3.57 25.00
CA ASP A 484 -5.61 2.84 25.82
C ASP A 484 -6.11 1.53 25.19
N SER A 485 -5.36 0.98 24.22
CA SER A 485 -5.75 -0.26 23.56
C SER A 485 -5.62 -1.48 24.49
N ILE A 486 -6.49 -2.47 24.29
CA ILE A 486 -6.41 -3.74 25.04
C ILE A 486 -5.02 -4.38 24.80
N SER A 487 -4.39 -4.82 25.90
CA SER A 487 -3.16 -5.60 25.83
C SER A 487 -3.47 -7.10 25.79
N PRO A 488 -3.30 -7.78 24.64
CA PRO A 488 -3.44 -9.24 24.59
C PRO A 488 -2.54 -9.96 25.59
N LEU A 489 -1.36 -9.41 25.85
CA LEU A 489 -0.42 -9.97 26.82
C LEU A 489 -0.99 -10.00 28.25
N GLU A 490 -1.78 -8.98 28.63
CA GLU A 490 -2.44 -8.93 29.94
C GLU A 490 -3.73 -9.74 29.99
N GLU A 491 -4.31 -10.05 28.83
CA GLU A 491 -5.56 -10.79 28.69
C GLU A 491 -5.37 -12.31 28.50
N VAL A 492 -4.13 -12.84 28.59
CA VAL A 492 -3.81 -14.26 28.31
C VAL A 492 -4.67 -15.21 29.11
N ASP A 493 -4.98 -14.89 30.39
CA ASP A 493 -5.84 -15.75 31.23
C ASP A 493 -7.26 -15.94 30.65
N LYS A 494 -7.74 -14.96 29.89
CA LYS A 494 -9.06 -14.99 29.23
C LYS A 494 -9.05 -15.73 27.88
N VAL A 495 -7.89 -16.09 27.34
CA VAL A 495 -7.79 -16.85 26.10
C VAL A 495 -8.57 -18.15 26.22
N ASN A 496 -9.49 -18.36 25.26
CA ASN A 496 -10.46 -19.45 25.31
C ASN A 496 -10.57 -20.24 24.00
N VAL A 497 -9.72 -19.92 22.99
CA VAL A 497 -9.61 -20.64 21.73
C VAL A 497 -8.15 -20.90 21.37
N PRO A 498 -7.84 -21.92 20.57
CA PRO A 498 -6.47 -22.19 20.12
C PRO A 498 -5.86 -21.04 19.30
N ILE A 499 -4.56 -20.85 19.41
CA ILE A 499 -3.80 -19.80 18.73
C ILE A 499 -2.67 -20.40 17.90
N LEU A 500 -2.58 -20.02 16.61
CA LEU A 500 -1.35 -20.14 15.83
C LEU A 500 -0.66 -18.78 15.80
N LEU A 501 0.52 -18.71 16.41
CA LEU A 501 1.37 -17.52 16.44
C LEU A 501 2.50 -17.67 15.43
N ILE A 502 2.70 -16.67 14.55
CA ILE A 502 3.73 -16.67 13.50
C ILE A 502 4.50 -15.37 13.55
N HIS A 503 5.84 -15.41 13.61
CA HIS A 503 6.63 -14.19 13.65
C HIS A 503 7.97 -14.36 12.94
N GLY A 504 8.46 -13.30 12.33
CA GLY A 504 9.81 -13.24 11.78
C GLY A 504 10.83 -12.79 12.84
N ASP A 505 11.92 -13.53 13.00
CA ASP A 505 12.92 -13.28 14.04
C ASP A 505 13.69 -11.95 13.88
N VAL A 506 13.71 -11.38 12.65
CA VAL A 506 14.35 -10.09 12.38
C VAL A 506 13.34 -8.98 12.06
N ASP A 507 12.14 -9.09 12.57
CA ASP A 507 11.10 -8.06 12.43
C ASP A 507 11.50 -6.77 13.17
N GLN A 508 11.62 -5.67 12.42
CA GLN A 508 11.98 -4.36 12.96
C GLN A 508 10.81 -3.39 13.04
N ARG A 509 9.61 -3.84 12.70
CA ARG A 509 8.40 -3.03 12.84
C ARG A 509 7.60 -3.42 14.08
N VAL A 510 7.44 -4.70 14.28
CA VAL A 510 6.93 -5.30 15.51
C VAL A 510 8.01 -6.28 15.99
N PRO A 511 8.84 -5.91 16.96
CA PRO A 511 9.94 -6.79 17.41
C PRO A 511 9.48 -8.17 17.82
N VAL A 512 10.30 -9.19 17.58
CA VAL A 512 9.98 -10.60 17.89
C VAL A 512 9.70 -10.83 19.37
N GLU A 513 10.19 -9.95 20.24
CA GLU A 513 9.93 -9.95 21.68
C GLU A 513 8.43 -9.89 22.02
N HIS A 514 7.59 -9.36 21.10
CA HIS A 514 6.13 -9.44 21.25
C HIS A 514 5.64 -10.90 21.22
N ALA A 515 6.16 -11.70 20.28
CA ALA A 515 5.82 -13.11 20.19
C ALA A 515 6.40 -13.90 21.36
N GLU A 516 7.68 -13.69 21.69
CA GLU A 516 8.38 -14.40 22.77
C GLU A 516 7.69 -14.22 24.14
N LYS A 517 7.35 -12.96 24.51
CA LYS A 517 6.66 -12.68 25.76
C LYS A 517 5.26 -13.26 25.82
N TYR A 518 4.54 -13.17 24.70
CA TYR A 518 3.18 -13.71 24.61
C TYR A 518 3.20 -15.24 24.70
N LEU A 519 4.13 -15.90 23.99
CA LEU A 519 4.35 -17.35 24.06
C LEU A 519 4.63 -17.81 25.50
N ALA A 520 5.58 -17.18 26.17
CA ALA A 520 5.91 -17.53 27.57
C ALA A 520 4.70 -17.44 28.52
N LYS A 521 3.80 -16.44 28.31
CA LYS A 521 2.56 -16.33 29.09
C LYS A 521 1.53 -17.39 28.71
N LEU A 522 1.37 -17.71 27.41
CA LEU A 522 0.49 -18.81 26.97
C LEU A 522 0.89 -20.14 27.58
N GLU A 523 2.20 -20.44 27.57
CA GLU A 523 2.77 -21.64 28.19
C GLU A 523 2.49 -21.68 29.70
N SER A 524 2.78 -20.59 30.40
CA SER A 524 2.55 -20.47 31.85
C SER A 524 1.07 -20.62 32.24
N ALA A 525 0.16 -20.18 31.37
CA ALA A 525 -1.29 -20.25 31.56
C ALA A 525 -1.90 -21.54 30.97
N GLU A 526 -1.07 -22.47 30.49
CA GLU A 526 -1.49 -23.75 29.87
C GLU A 526 -2.52 -23.56 28.72
N LYS A 527 -2.38 -22.47 27.94
CA LYS A 527 -3.25 -22.19 26.80
C LYS A 527 -2.82 -22.96 25.57
N GLN A 528 -3.79 -23.48 24.81
CA GLN A 528 -3.52 -24.20 23.57
C GLN A 528 -2.96 -23.26 22.51
N HIS A 529 -1.73 -23.51 22.05
CA HIS A 529 -1.07 -22.69 21.06
C HIS A 529 -0.07 -23.52 20.22
N THR A 530 0.26 -22.96 19.05
CA THR A 530 1.33 -23.40 18.16
C THR A 530 2.14 -22.19 17.76
N TYR A 531 3.46 -22.27 17.76
CA TYR A 531 4.37 -21.18 17.35
C TYR A 531 5.20 -21.57 16.14
N ILE A 532 5.26 -20.67 15.16
CA ILE A 532 6.10 -20.80 13.97
C ILE A 532 6.99 -19.57 13.86
N GLU A 533 8.29 -19.77 13.95
CA GLU A 533 9.28 -18.76 13.67
C GLU A 533 9.69 -18.80 12.20
N LEU A 534 9.69 -17.64 11.55
CA LEU A 534 10.17 -17.47 10.19
C LEU A 534 11.61 -16.93 10.26
N GLU A 535 12.58 -17.81 10.24
CA GLU A 535 14.00 -17.49 10.40
C GLU A 535 14.48 -16.53 9.29
N GLY A 536 15.05 -15.38 9.68
CA GLY A 536 15.51 -14.34 8.77
C GLY A 536 14.40 -13.54 8.09
N ALA A 537 13.14 -13.66 8.52
CA ALA A 537 12.02 -12.89 7.97
C ALA A 537 11.81 -11.56 8.71
N ASP A 538 11.52 -10.50 7.95
CA ASP A 538 11.09 -9.22 8.50
C ASP A 538 9.55 -9.13 8.57
N HIS A 539 9.06 -7.91 8.88
CA HIS A 539 7.64 -7.64 9.08
C HIS A 539 6.75 -7.86 7.86
N PHE A 540 7.27 -7.65 6.65
CA PHE A 540 6.41 -7.49 5.48
C PHE A 540 6.20 -8.80 4.72
N SER A 541 4.94 -9.23 4.59
CA SER A 541 4.55 -10.43 3.85
C SER A 541 5.04 -10.45 2.38
N ASN A 542 5.11 -9.28 1.74
CA ASN A 542 5.59 -9.15 0.36
C ASN A 542 7.11 -9.30 0.21
N THR A 543 7.84 -9.45 1.30
CA THR A 543 9.28 -9.60 1.34
C THR A 543 9.72 -10.98 1.79
N LEU A 544 8.76 -11.80 2.19
CA LEU A 544 9.00 -13.19 2.51
C LEU A 544 9.55 -13.93 1.28
N PHE A 545 10.59 -14.72 1.49
CA PHE A 545 11.12 -15.63 0.50
C PHE A 545 10.14 -16.78 0.25
N TYR A 546 10.41 -17.55 -0.79
CA TYR A 546 9.58 -18.70 -1.16
C TYR A 546 9.39 -19.66 0.01
N ASP A 547 10.49 -20.03 0.70
CA ASP A 547 10.46 -20.99 1.81
C ASP A 547 9.65 -20.46 3.00
N HIS A 548 9.77 -19.16 3.32
CA HIS A 548 8.92 -18.51 4.33
C HIS A 548 7.44 -18.60 3.98
N LYS A 549 7.09 -18.31 2.72
CA LYS A 549 5.70 -18.40 2.24
C LYS A 549 5.19 -19.83 2.28
N MET A 550 5.99 -20.79 1.87
CA MET A 550 5.61 -22.21 1.93
C MET A 550 5.38 -22.67 3.37
N LEU A 551 6.27 -22.31 4.30
CA LEU A 551 6.09 -22.60 5.72
C LEU A 551 4.83 -21.93 6.28
N LEU A 552 4.65 -20.62 6.02
CA LEU A 552 3.46 -19.87 6.44
C LEU A 552 2.17 -20.52 5.94
N TYR A 553 2.06 -20.76 4.64
CA TYR A 553 0.81 -21.24 4.02
C TYR A 553 0.48 -22.67 4.40
N THR A 554 1.46 -23.56 4.43
CA THR A 554 1.24 -24.95 4.84
C THR A 554 0.89 -25.06 6.31
N SER A 555 1.55 -24.30 7.18
CA SER A 555 1.24 -24.27 8.62
C SER A 555 -0.15 -23.72 8.89
N MET A 556 -0.52 -22.62 8.23
CA MET A 556 -1.85 -22.02 8.34
C MET A 556 -2.95 -23.00 7.92
N LEU A 557 -2.82 -23.63 6.75
CA LEU A 557 -3.81 -24.57 6.24
C LEU A 557 -3.93 -25.83 7.10
N ASN A 558 -2.79 -26.37 7.56
CA ASN A 558 -2.76 -27.52 8.46
C ASN A 558 -3.41 -27.18 9.82
N TYR A 559 -3.12 -26.01 10.35
CA TYR A 559 -3.70 -25.56 11.61
C TYR A 559 -5.22 -25.41 11.51
N LEU A 560 -5.73 -24.74 10.47
CA LEU A 560 -7.15 -24.58 10.23
C LEU A 560 -7.89 -25.94 10.13
N GLY A 561 -7.32 -26.92 9.43
CA GLY A 561 -7.95 -28.21 9.23
C GLY A 561 -7.82 -29.18 10.42
N ASN A 562 -6.69 -29.16 11.12
CA ASN A 562 -6.37 -30.21 12.12
C ASN A 562 -6.54 -29.71 13.56
N GLU A 563 -6.01 -28.54 13.89
CA GLU A 563 -6.01 -28.04 15.27
C GLU A 563 -7.24 -27.16 15.58
N CYS A 564 -7.62 -26.31 14.65
CA CYS A 564 -8.81 -25.52 14.72
C CYS A 564 -10.08 -26.34 14.45
N GLY A 565 -9.95 -27.42 13.70
CA GLY A 565 -11.06 -28.32 13.38
C GLY A 565 -12.07 -27.72 12.40
N LEU A 566 -11.72 -26.67 11.66
CA LEU A 566 -12.61 -26.09 10.67
C LEU A 566 -12.86 -27.08 9.53
N LYS A 567 -14.12 -27.35 9.28
CA LYS A 567 -14.52 -28.23 8.18
C LYS A 567 -14.39 -27.47 6.87
N ASN A 568 -13.40 -27.78 6.07
CA ASN A 568 -13.32 -27.30 4.70
C ASN A 568 -13.89 -28.36 3.74
N GLY A 569 -14.57 -27.93 2.70
CA GLY A 569 -15.12 -28.81 1.67
C GLY A 569 -14.09 -29.41 0.72
N LEU A 570 -12.83 -29.02 0.82
CA LEU A 570 -11.74 -29.44 -0.07
C LEU A 570 -10.70 -30.23 0.71
N LYS A 571 -10.29 -31.38 0.16
CA LYS A 571 -9.17 -32.15 0.72
C LYS A 571 -7.89 -31.33 0.61
N PRO A 572 -6.99 -31.35 1.64
CA PRO A 572 -5.68 -30.75 1.54
C PRO A 572 -4.98 -31.22 0.25
N ILE A 573 -4.42 -30.31 -0.51
CA ILE A 573 -3.57 -30.66 -1.65
C ILE A 573 -2.29 -31.22 -1.05
N THR A 574 -2.15 -32.55 -1.10
CA THR A 574 -0.87 -33.19 -0.80
C THR A 574 0.13 -32.71 -1.87
N PRO A 575 1.28 -32.09 -1.52
CA PRO A 575 2.28 -31.73 -2.51
C PRO A 575 2.59 -32.97 -3.33
N SER A 576 2.48 -32.87 -4.66
CA SER A 576 2.86 -34.00 -5.50
C SER A 576 4.37 -34.25 -5.29
N SER A 577 4.75 -35.50 -5.16
CA SER A 577 6.13 -35.94 -5.02
C SER A 577 7.07 -35.44 -6.13
N SER A 578 6.52 -34.87 -7.22
CA SER A 578 7.23 -34.18 -8.28
C SER A 578 7.71 -32.75 -7.93
N LEU A 579 7.15 -32.11 -6.89
CA LEU A 579 7.62 -30.80 -6.42
C LEU A 579 8.84 -30.96 -5.47
N GLU A 580 8.86 -31.97 -4.62
CA GLU A 580 10.03 -32.27 -3.76
C GLU A 580 11.27 -32.62 -4.60
N ALA A 581 11.09 -33.34 -5.72
CA ALA A 581 12.18 -33.68 -6.62
C ALA A 581 12.73 -32.47 -7.41
N LYS A 582 11.95 -31.42 -7.63
CA LYS A 582 12.41 -30.21 -8.33
C LYS A 582 13.10 -29.20 -7.43
N VAL A 583 12.80 -29.20 -6.12
CA VAL A 583 13.46 -28.32 -5.13
C VAL A 583 14.87 -28.87 -4.80
N ALA A 584 15.06 -30.17 -4.82
CA ALA A 584 16.35 -30.80 -4.57
C ALA A 584 17.38 -30.68 -5.72
N GLN A 585 17.02 -30.14 -6.88
CA GLN A 585 17.88 -30.07 -8.09
C GLN A 585 18.26 -28.64 -8.54
N ARG A 586 18.11 -27.63 -7.71
CA ARG A 586 18.68 -26.30 -8.04
C ARG A 586 19.93 -26.03 -7.20
N PRO A 587 21.10 -25.79 -7.89
CA PRO A 587 22.37 -25.48 -7.25
C PRO A 587 22.34 -24.10 -6.57
#